data_cac7ce7635717f50262a1997a619fde7
#
_entry.id   cac7ce7635717f50262a1997a619fde7
#
_cell.length_a   1.000
_cell.length_b   1.000
_cell.length_c   1.000
_cell.angle_alpha   90.00
_cell.angle_beta   90.00
_cell.angle_gamma   90.00
#
_symmetry.space_group_name_H-M   'P 1'
#
loop_
_entity.id
_entity.type
_entity.pdbx_description
1 polymer ?
#
loop_
_entity_poly.entity_id
_entity_poly.type
_entity_poly.pdbx_seq_one_letter_code
_entity_poly.pdbx_strand_id
1 'polypeptide(L)'
;GELKASVRDMISKLKDEPSVLYSAVVEDAMMEYSEALILSAIVRKKDIPSFESLKITPQSWMLGLADVIGELRRIILTYLMKGDMAKASYYFEIMEEIGNEVMNFDVPDAIVPIRRKQDIARGILERTRSEMTNATVMSSFNKLKEN
;
A
#
# COMPACT_ATOMS: atom_id res chain seq x y z
N GLY A 1 4.81 7.88 -16.63
CA GLY A 1 4.57 8.94 -17.54
C GLY A 1 3.13 9.16 -17.94
N GLU A 2 2.62 8.36 -18.85
CA GLU A 2 1.30 8.58 -19.48
C GLU A 2 0.11 8.47 -18.52
N LEU A 3 0.07 7.47 -17.65
CA LEU A 3 -0.98 7.31 -16.64
C LEU A 3 -1.11 8.55 -15.75
N LYS A 4 0.03 9.09 -15.30
CA LYS A 4 0.06 10.29 -14.46
C LYS A 4 -0.48 11.52 -15.19
N ALA A 5 -0.18 11.66 -16.49
CA ALA A 5 -0.70 12.74 -17.33
C ALA A 5 -2.21 12.59 -17.53
N SER A 6 -2.68 11.38 -17.86
CA SER A 6 -4.11 11.10 -18.09
C SER A 6 -4.96 11.34 -16.85
N VAL A 7 -4.52 10.91 -15.66
CA VAL A 7 -5.26 11.15 -14.41
C VAL A 7 -5.29 12.63 -14.05
N ARG A 8 -4.19 13.36 -14.25
CA ARG A 8 -4.16 14.82 -14.01
C ARG A 8 -5.08 15.58 -14.95
N ASP A 9 -5.12 15.19 -16.22
CA ASP A 9 -6.02 15.78 -17.21
C ASP A 9 -7.49 15.52 -16.86
N MET A 10 -7.81 14.28 -16.48
CA MET A 10 -9.14 13.92 -15.99
C MET A 10 -9.55 14.76 -14.77
N ILE A 11 -8.72 14.85 -13.75
CA ILE A 11 -9.00 15.64 -12.53
C ILE A 11 -9.17 17.12 -12.88
N SER A 12 -8.35 17.65 -13.80
CA SER A 12 -8.44 19.04 -14.24
C SER A 12 -9.77 19.35 -14.93
N LYS A 13 -10.25 18.43 -15.77
CA LYS A 13 -11.54 18.56 -16.47
C LYS A 13 -12.75 18.43 -15.53
N LEU A 14 -12.61 17.68 -14.44
CA LEU A 14 -13.70 17.44 -13.49
C LEU A 14 -13.77 18.46 -12.35
N LYS A 15 -12.82 19.40 -12.27
CA LYS A 15 -12.81 20.41 -11.19
C LYS A 15 -14.06 21.28 -11.15
N ASP A 16 -14.68 21.53 -12.30
CA ASP A 16 -15.85 22.38 -12.42
C ASP A 16 -17.17 21.60 -12.21
N GLU A 17 -17.07 20.27 -12.01
CA GLU A 17 -18.21 19.37 -11.77
C GLU A 17 -18.02 18.54 -10.48
N PRO A 18 -18.19 19.14 -9.29
CA PRO A 18 -17.91 18.48 -8.01
C PRO A 18 -18.67 17.16 -7.82
N SER A 19 -19.91 17.05 -8.30
CA SER A 19 -20.72 15.84 -8.21
C SER A 19 -20.11 14.66 -8.97
N VAL A 20 -19.41 14.92 -10.06
CA VAL A 20 -18.69 13.91 -10.84
C VAL A 20 -17.34 13.60 -10.21
N LEU A 21 -16.64 14.62 -9.72
CA LEU A 21 -15.34 14.45 -9.05
C LEU A 21 -15.42 13.52 -7.83
N TYR A 22 -16.52 13.62 -7.08
CA TYR A 22 -16.79 12.76 -5.91
C TYR A 22 -17.69 11.55 -6.26
N SER A 23 -17.81 11.20 -7.53
CA SER A 23 -18.48 9.95 -7.91
C SER A 23 -17.65 8.74 -7.52
N ALA A 24 -18.30 7.62 -7.19
CA ALA A 24 -17.61 6.38 -6.79
C ALA A 24 -16.56 5.91 -7.81
N VAL A 25 -16.85 6.06 -9.10
CA VAL A 25 -15.93 5.67 -10.20
C VAL A 25 -14.65 6.50 -10.18
N VAL A 26 -14.76 7.81 -9.95
CA VAL A 26 -13.61 8.72 -9.91
C VAL A 26 -12.80 8.49 -8.63
N GLU A 27 -13.46 8.30 -7.49
CA GLU A 27 -12.81 7.95 -6.22
C GLU A 27 -12.03 6.64 -6.33
N ASP A 28 -12.61 5.60 -6.93
CA ASP A 28 -11.93 4.33 -7.17
C ASP A 28 -10.71 4.50 -8.08
N ALA A 29 -10.83 5.27 -9.16
CA ALA A 29 -9.70 5.55 -10.05
C ALA A 29 -8.58 6.33 -9.35
N MET A 30 -8.92 7.29 -8.48
CA MET A 30 -7.94 8.03 -7.67
C MET A 30 -7.27 7.12 -6.63
N MET A 31 -8.02 6.20 -6.02
CA MET A 31 -7.51 5.23 -5.06
C MET A 31 -6.48 4.30 -5.72
N GLU A 32 -6.82 3.67 -6.85
CA GLU A 32 -5.89 2.81 -7.60
C GLU A 32 -4.67 3.58 -8.11
N TYR A 33 -4.85 4.83 -8.54
CA TYR A 33 -3.76 5.70 -8.93
C TYR A 33 -2.81 6.00 -7.76
N SER A 34 -3.35 6.28 -6.59
CA SER A 34 -2.61 6.53 -5.36
C SER A 34 -1.81 5.27 -4.96
N GLU A 35 -2.44 4.10 -4.93
CA GLU A 35 -1.80 2.82 -4.67
C GLU A 35 -0.59 2.59 -5.59
N ALA A 36 -0.78 2.73 -6.90
CA ALA A 36 0.26 2.51 -7.89
C ALA A 36 1.46 3.47 -7.70
N LEU A 37 1.21 4.75 -7.38
CA LEU A 37 2.29 5.72 -7.18
C LEU A 37 3.01 5.56 -5.85
N ILE A 38 2.30 5.23 -4.78
CA ILE A 38 2.89 4.92 -3.47
C ILE A 38 3.78 3.68 -3.61
N LEU A 39 3.27 2.60 -4.19
CA LEU A 39 4.04 1.39 -4.42
C LEU A 39 5.28 1.64 -5.30
N SER A 40 5.13 2.43 -6.37
CA SER A 40 6.24 2.84 -7.22
C SER A 40 7.30 3.64 -6.46
N ALA A 41 6.90 4.52 -5.55
CA ALA A 41 7.83 5.28 -4.72
C ALA A 41 8.63 4.35 -3.78
N ILE A 42 7.95 3.42 -3.10
CA ILE A 42 8.56 2.42 -2.20
C ILE A 42 9.59 1.57 -2.96
N VAL A 43 9.22 1.01 -4.11
CA VAL A 43 10.12 0.15 -4.91
C VAL A 43 11.35 0.93 -5.41
N ARG A 44 11.19 2.22 -5.69
CA ARG A 44 12.29 3.12 -6.12
C ARG A 44 13.03 3.77 -4.96
N LYS A 45 12.71 3.44 -3.71
CA LYS A 45 13.28 4.03 -2.50
C LYS A 45 13.19 5.56 -2.48
N LYS A 46 12.02 6.07 -2.84
CA LYS A 46 11.68 7.49 -2.82
C LYS A 46 10.63 7.77 -1.77
N ASP A 47 10.50 9.02 -1.38
CA ASP A 47 9.46 9.46 -0.46
C ASP A 47 8.07 9.16 -1.01
N ILE A 48 7.17 8.73 -0.13
CA ILE A 48 5.77 8.50 -0.46
C ILE A 48 5.13 9.85 -0.81
N PRO A 49 4.49 9.96 -2.00
CA PRO A 49 3.85 11.19 -2.39
C PRO A 49 2.60 11.47 -1.54
N SER A 50 2.42 12.73 -1.12
CA SER A 50 1.21 13.16 -0.40
C SER A 50 0.02 13.31 -1.36
N PHE A 51 -1.19 13.34 -0.81
CA PHE A 51 -2.41 13.54 -1.60
C PHE A 51 -2.41 14.90 -2.32
N GLU A 52 -1.85 15.96 -1.69
CA GLU A 52 -1.72 17.28 -2.32
C GLU A 52 -0.79 17.22 -3.55
N SER A 53 0.34 16.52 -3.43
CA SER A 53 1.30 16.37 -4.54
C SER A 53 0.71 15.57 -5.70
N LEU A 54 -0.18 14.62 -5.39
CA LEU A 54 -0.91 13.82 -6.38
C LEU A 54 -2.13 14.55 -6.92
N LYS A 55 -2.61 15.60 -6.22
CA LYS A 55 -3.84 16.33 -6.53
C LYS A 55 -5.09 15.44 -6.52
N ILE A 56 -5.17 14.55 -5.55
CA ILE A 56 -6.31 13.65 -5.33
C ILE A 56 -6.97 13.96 -3.98
N THR A 57 -8.08 13.31 -3.69
CA THR A 57 -8.75 13.45 -2.40
C THR A 57 -7.96 12.76 -1.29
N PRO A 58 -7.96 13.28 -0.05
CA PRO A 58 -7.38 12.58 1.10
C PRO A 58 -7.97 11.18 1.29
N GLN A 59 -9.28 11.03 1.04
CA GLN A 59 -9.99 9.75 1.09
C GLN A 59 -9.36 8.71 0.15
N SER A 60 -9.24 9.03 -1.14
CA SER A 60 -8.65 8.13 -2.12
C SER A 60 -7.19 7.79 -1.80
N TRP A 61 -6.44 8.75 -1.24
CA TRP A 61 -5.07 8.51 -0.80
C TRP A 61 -5.00 7.54 0.39
N MET A 62 -5.84 7.73 1.41
CA MET A 62 -5.89 6.86 2.59
C MET A 62 -6.27 5.43 2.22
N LEU A 63 -7.29 5.27 1.37
CA LEU A 63 -7.74 3.96 0.90
C LEU A 63 -6.66 3.27 0.03
N GLY A 64 -6.01 4.02 -0.86
CA GLY A 64 -4.89 3.52 -1.67
C GLY A 64 -3.67 3.11 -0.84
N LEU A 65 -3.33 3.88 0.22
CA LEU A 65 -2.27 3.51 1.15
C LEU A 65 -2.58 2.19 1.86
N ALA A 66 -3.83 1.97 2.25
CA ALA A 66 -4.24 0.70 2.86
C ALA A 66 -4.11 -0.47 1.89
N ASP A 67 -4.40 -0.29 0.61
CA ASP A 67 -4.30 -1.34 -0.41
C ASP A 67 -2.85 -1.70 -0.75
N VAL A 68 -1.90 -0.77 -0.63
CA VAL A 68 -0.45 -1.03 -0.79
C VAL A 68 0.03 -2.17 0.11
N ILE A 69 -0.58 -2.38 1.28
CA ILE A 69 -0.22 -3.48 2.21
C ILE A 69 -0.38 -4.84 1.51
N GLY A 70 -1.42 -5.02 0.71
CA GLY A 70 -1.62 -6.24 -0.08
C GLY A 70 -0.54 -6.46 -1.14
N GLU A 71 -0.15 -5.39 -1.83
CA GLU A 71 0.91 -5.46 -2.85
C GLU A 71 2.30 -5.67 -2.23
N LEU A 72 2.59 -5.06 -1.09
CA LEU A 72 3.82 -5.33 -0.35
C LEU A 72 3.91 -6.80 0.09
N ARG A 73 2.80 -7.41 0.53
CA ARG A 73 2.78 -8.84 0.80
C ARG A 73 3.19 -9.66 -0.43
N ARG A 74 2.68 -9.35 -1.61
CA ARG A 74 3.05 -10.06 -2.85
C ARG A 74 4.54 -9.95 -3.14
N ILE A 75 5.13 -8.78 -2.93
CA ILE A 75 6.57 -8.54 -3.09
C ILE A 75 7.36 -9.38 -2.07
N ILE A 76 6.97 -9.35 -0.79
CA ILE A 76 7.60 -10.11 0.28
C ILE A 76 7.61 -11.61 -0.04
N LEU A 77 6.45 -12.18 -0.37
CA LEU A 77 6.33 -13.60 -0.73
C LEU A 77 7.20 -13.96 -1.94
N THR A 78 7.28 -13.07 -2.92
CA THR A 78 8.15 -13.28 -4.09
C THR A 78 9.62 -13.37 -3.69
N TYR A 79 10.10 -12.55 -2.76
CA TYR A 79 11.46 -12.62 -2.27
C TYR A 79 11.70 -13.84 -1.36
N LEU A 80 10.73 -14.21 -0.53
CA LEU A 80 10.81 -15.45 0.26
C LEU A 80 10.93 -16.69 -0.65
N MET A 81 10.14 -16.76 -1.72
CA MET A 81 10.24 -17.85 -2.70
C MET A 81 11.60 -17.92 -3.41
N LYS A 82 12.29 -16.79 -3.55
CA LYS A 82 13.63 -16.69 -4.11
C LYS A 82 14.74 -16.92 -3.08
N GLY A 83 14.42 -17.11 -1.81
CA GLY A 83 15.38 -17.22 -0.71
C GLY A 83 16.06 -15.89 -0.33
N ASP A 84 15.59 -14.76 -0.85
CA ASP A 84 16.16 -13.43 -0.55
C ASP A 84 15.52 -12.85 0.73
N MET A 85 15.97 -13.37 1.87
CA MET A 85 15.48 -12.95 3.20
C MET A 85 15.74 -11.46 3.47
N ALA A 86 16.85 -10.91 2.98
CA ALA A 86 17.20 -9.51 3.23
C ALA A 86 16.19 -8.56 2.58
N LYS A 87 15.81 -8.81 1.33
CA LYS A 87 14.79 -8.02 0.65
C LYS A 87 13.39 -8.27 1.22
N ALA A 88 13.07 -9.52 1.57
CA ALA A 88 11.79 -9.81 2.22
C ALA A 88 11.65 -9.03 3.53
N SER A 89 12.67 -9.01 4.38
CA SER A 89 12.69 -8.24 5.63
C SER A 89 12.57 -6.73 5.39
N TYR A 90 13.29 -6.19 4.42
CA TYR A 90 13.23 -4.78 4.06
C TYR A 90 11.80 -4.32 3.70
N TYR A 91 11.11 -5.08 2.84
CA TYR A 91 9.73 -4.74 2.47
C TYR A 91 8.74 -5.03 3.61
N PHE A 92 9.03 -5.98 4.48
CA PHE A 92 8.19 -6.26 5.64
C PHE A 92 8.24 -5.12 6.66
N GLU A 93 9.41 -4.53 6.93
CA GLU A 93 9.56 -3.34 7.77
C GLU A 93 8.71 -2.17 7.24
N ILE A 94 8.78 -1.89 5.94
CA ILE A 94 7.96 -0.85 5.30
C ILE A 94 6.47 -1.18 5.43
N MET A 95 6.09 -2.45 5.26
CA MET A 95 4.72 -2.91 5.40
C MET A 95 4.19 -2.68 6.82
N GLU A 96 5.01 -2.92 7.85
CA GLU A 96 4.64 -2.65 9.25
C GLU A 96 4.49 -1.15 9.52
N GLU A 97 5.40 -0.31 9.01
CA GLU A 97 5.31 1.15 9.14
C GLU A 97 4.01 1.68 8.51
N ILE A 98 3.71 1.30 7.26
CA ILE A 98 2.47 1.69 6.58
C ILE A 98 1.24 1.14 7.32
N GLY A 99 1.32 -0.11 7.81
CA GLY A 99 0.25 -0.71 8.60
C GLY A 99 -0.06 0.07 9.86
N ASN A 100 0.95 0.54 10.58
CA ASN A 100 0.78 1.39 11.75
C ASN A 100 0.12 2.73 11.39
N GLU A 101 0.53 3.38 10.31
CA GLU A 101 -0.09 4.61 9.83
C GLU A 101 -1.57 4.39 9.46
N VAL A 102 -1.87 3.32 8.73
CA VAL A 102 -3.26 2.97 8.35
C VAL A 102 -4.12 2.71 9.59
N MET A 103 -3.59 2.03 10.63
CA MET A 103 -4.32 1.79 11.87
C MET A 103 -4.57 3.06 12.69
N ASN A 104 -3.74 4.09 12.52
CA ASN A 104 -3.89 5.38 13.19
C ASN A 104 -4.93 6.30 12.53
N PHE A 105 -5.44 5.96 11.35
CA PHE A 105 -6.53 6.73 10.75
C PHE A 105 -7.80 6.62 11.59
N ASP A 106 -8.18 7.71 12.22
CA ASP A 106 -9.41 7.84 13.00
C ASP A 106 -10.37 8.81 12.29
N VAL A 107 -11.07 8.28 11.30
CA VAL A 107 -12.04 9.01 10.49
C VAL A 107 -13.39 8.29 10.56
N PRO A 108 -14.52 9.02 10.73
CA PRO A 108 -15.83 8.40 10.66
C PRO A 108 -16.05 7.66 9.34
N ASP A 109 -16.52 6.41 9.39
CA ASP A 109 -16.78 5.57 8.21
C ASP A 109 -17.79 6.20 7.23
N ALA A 110 -18.64 7.10 7.72
CA ALA A 110 -19.55 7.88 6.86
C ALA A 110 -18.81 8.86 5.94
N ILE A 111 -17.57 9.24 6.30
CA ILE A 111 -16.71 10.13 5.50
C ILE A 111 -15.73 9.32 4.67
N VAL A 112 -15.02 8.37 5.31
CA VAL A 112 -14.07 7.47 4.64
C VAL A 112 -14.31 6.05 5.15
N PRO A 113 -14.70 5.07 4.31
CA PRO A 113 -14.97 3.70 4.73
C PRO A 113 -13.66 2.95 5.00
N ILE A 114 -12.86 3.46 5.95
CA ILE A 114 -11.51 2.98 6.23
C ILE A 114 -11.49 1.72 7.12
N ARG A 115 -12.48 1.52 8.00
CA ARG A 115 -12.47 0.43 8.99
C ARG A 115 -12.35 -0.95 8.36
N ARG A 116 -13.11 -1.18 7.29
CA ARG A 116 -13.00 -2.45 6.53
C ARG A 116 -11.60 -2.65 5.96
N LYS A 117 -10.98 -1.60 5.43
CA LYS A 117 -9.59 -1.65 4.94
C LYS A 117 -8.59 -1.89 6.06
N GLN A 118 -8.79 -1.28 7.22
CA GLN A 118 -7.97 -1.52 8.41
C GLN A 118 -8.05 -2.98 8.87
N ASP A 119 -9.24 -3.58 8.91
CA ASP A 119 -9.42 -4.99 9.29
C ASP A 119 -8.75 -5.94 8.29
N ILE A 120 -8.89 -5.68 7.00
CA ILE A 120 -8.20 -6.45 5.94
C ILE A 120 -6.69 -6.30 6.08
N ALA A 121 -6.18 -5.08 6.24
CA ALA A 121 -4.77 -4.78 6.40
C ALA A 121 -4.18 -5.50 7.63
N ARG A 122 -4.88 -5.46 8.77
CA ARG A 122 -4.47 -6.17 9.99
C ARG A 122 -4.32 -7.67 9.74
N GLY A 123 -5.31 -8.30 9.11
CA GLY A 123 -5.26 -9.72 8.79
C GLY A 123 -4.12 -10.07 7.80
N ILE A 124 -3.81 -9.18 6.86
CA ILE A 124 -2.66 -9.35 5.94
C ILE A 124 -1.34 -9.24 6.70
N LEU A 125 -1.19 -8.23 7.56
CA LEU A 125 0.01 -8.03 8.38
C LEU A 125 0.29 -9.24 9.28
N GLU A 126 -0.71 -9.74 9.99
CA GLU A 126 -0.57 -10.90 10.89
C GLU A 126 -0.12 -12.15 10.14
N ARG A 127 -0.76 -12.45 8.99
CA ARG A 127 -0.36 -13.59 8.16
C ARG A 127 1.06 -13.44 7.63
N THR A 128 1.43 -12.25 7.16
CA THR A 128 2.77 -12.00 6.62
C THR A 128 3.83 -12.12 7.71
N ARG A 129 3.55 -11.62 8.92
CA ARG A 129 4.45 -11.77 10.08
C ARG A 129 4.69 -13.24 10.43
N SER A 130 3.65 -14.06 10.41
CA SER A 130 3.75 -15.50 10.64
C SER A 130 4.65 -16.17 9.57
N GLU A 131 4.47 -15.82 8.32
CA GLU A 131 5.29 -16.35 7.20
C GLU A 131 6.75 -15.92 7.29
N MET A 132 7.02 -14.66 7.64
CA MET A 132 8.36 -14.14 7.88
C MET A 132 9.05 -14.85 9.04
N THR A 133 8.33 -15.08 10.13
CA THR A 133 8.84 -15.82 11.31
C THR A 133 9.22 -17.24 10.91
N ASN A 134 8.34 -17.96 10.21
CA ASN A 134 8.60 -19.32 9.76
C ASN A 134 9.81 -19.39 8.82
N ALA A 135 9.91 -18.48 7.86
CA ALA A 135 11.03 -18.41 6.93
C ALA A 135 12.36 -18.13 7.64
N THR A 136 12.34 -17.26 8.65
CA THR A 136 13.53 -16.94 9.47
C THR A 136 14.02 -18.17 10.25
N VAL A 137 13.09 -18.88 10.91
CA VAL A 137 13.40 -20.11 11.65
C VAL A 137 13.99 -21.17 10.72
N MET A 138 13.37 -21.41 9.57
CA MET A 138 13.87 -22.38 8.58
C MET A 138 15.27 -22.01 8.04
N SER A 139 15.50 -20.73 7.76
CA SER A 139 16.82 -20.25 7.34
C SER A 139 17.89 -20.49 8.41
N SER A 140 17.57 -20.29 9.67
CA SER A 140 18.47 -20.54 10.80
C SER A 140 18.82 -22.03 10.93
N PHE A 141 17.85 -22.93 10.77
CA PHE A 141 18.08 -24.37 10.81
C PHE A 141 18.98 -24.84 9.65
N ASN A 142 18.82 -24.30 8.45
CA ASN A 142 19.65 -24.67 7.33
C ASN A 142 21.12 -24.27 7.53
N LYS A 143 21.38 -23.08 8.08
CA LYS A 143 22.73 -22.62 8.43
C LYS A 143 23.43 -23.51 9.49
N LEU A 144 22.65 -24.07 10.44
CA LEU A 144 23.19 -24.98 11.46
C LEU A 144 23.58 -26.36 10.89
N LYS A 145 22.98 -26.79 9.78
CA LYS A 145 23.29 -28.06 9.12
C LYS A 145 24.51 -27.98 8.18
N GLU A 146 24.89 -26.78 7.77
CA GLU A 146 26.03 -26.55 6.87
C GLU A 146 27.38 -26.33 7.62
N ASN A 147 27.32 -26.21 8.96
CA ASN A 147 28.48 -26.12 9.86
C ASN A 147 28.70 -27.44 10.61
#